data_619f6988492becbd05ceaee89720c1c7
#
_entry.id   619f6988492becbd05ceaee89720c1c7
#
_cell.length_a   1.000
_cell.length_b   1.000
_cell.length_c   1.000
_cell.angle_alpha   90.00
_cell.angle_beta   90.00
_cell.angle_gamma   90.00
#
_symmetry.space_group_name_H-M   'P 1'
#
loop_
_entity.id
_entity.type
_entity.pdbx_description
1 polymer ?
#
loop_
_entity_poly.entity_id
_entity_poly.type
_entity_poly.pdbx_seq_one_letter_code
_entity_poly.pdbx_strand_id
1 'polypeptide(L)'
;MARSGCRLLRMKAILGLVVLFTMSPSSWLAAQNPPIENEESTKNAAVKYLRAEASLRQSYALPPNAAANLQTALESPLDGEDEKLVAAADEALVEFHHGASIKRCDWAMSAEDGPLANTAHRGAVKELVAVAGIRARLRFRDGNIPGAMDDVLAAMAAARHLSVDGSLASVLFAYKLENSVTGVLARNLLRLSPAQLQELASGLNGLPSGSSLGTALESEKLRRNEFFAIAQNAKTRDELIEQLVHNIPALQSNRELAVQIVDGCGGTLKGFVNCVDQQHSLYVSWATRFALPPEQFEKTYKVEFDELSKTNPVVRQFTPALPRFRWAEADEQTRRGLLQAVVAVRLEGPQALNQHFDPYDKKPFTYTAVDGGFRLESRLTDGGIPISLSIMPRSEEQKAIPK
;
A
#
# COMPACT_ATOMS: atom_id res chain seq x y z
N MET A 1 1.93 -28.07 44.61
CA MET A 1 3.10 -28.31 43.74
C MET A 1 2.60 -28.70 42.35
N ALA A 2 2.50 -27.78 41.43
CA ALA A 2 2.22 -28.06 40.04
C ALA A 2 2.99 -27.03 39.21
N ARG A 3 4.01 -27.48 38.46
CA ARG A 3 4.89 -26.68 37.63
C ARG A 3 4.17 -26.35 36.31
N SER A 4 3.90 -25.09 36.11
CA SER A 4 3.42 -24.52 34.90
C SER A 4 4.57 -24.44 33.87
N GLY A 5 4.53 -25.27 32.83
CA GLY A 5 5.50 -25.31 31.74
C GLY A 5 5.14 -24.28 30.70
N CYS A 6 5.89 -23.20 30.66
CA CYS A 6 5.84 -22.18 29.61
C CYS A 6 6.46 -22.78 28.33
N ARG A 7 5.63 -23.16 27.35
CA ARG A 7 6.09 -23.53 26.00
C ARG A 7 6.32 -22.26 25.19
N LEU A 8 7.57 -21.83 25.10
CA LEU A 8 8.01 -20.89 24.08
C LEU A 8 7.80 -21.52 22.69
N LEU A 9 6.79 -21.07 22.00
CA LEU A 9 6.69 -21.28 20.54
C LEU A 9 7.83 -20.52 19.87
N ARG A 10 8.80 -21.24 19.37
CA ARG A 10 9.83 -20.71 18.46
C ARG A 10 9.13 -20.28 17.16
N MET A 11 8.88 -18.98 17.03
CA MET A 11 8.63 -18.37 15.72
C MET A 11 9.87 -18.53 14.87
N LYS A 12 9.84 -19.45 13.92
CA LYS A 12 10.81 -19.47 12.82
C LYS A 12 10.56 -18.20 12.00
N ALA A 13 11.45 -17.23 12.17
CA ALA A 13 11.55 -16.08 11.28
C ALA A 13 11.89 -16.61 9.89
N ILE A 14 10.88 -16.71 9.03
CA ILE A 14 11.09 -16.84 7.59
C ILE A 14 11.49 -15.46 7.13
N LEU A 15 12.79 -15.28 6.87
CA LEU A 15 13.36 -14.13 6.19
C LEU A 15 12.64 -14.00 4.84
N GLY A 16 11.61 -13.15 4.82
CA GLY A 16 11.07 -12.63 3.58
C GLY A 16 12.17 -11.75 2.97
N LEU A 17 12.57 -12.09 1.76
CA LEU A 17 13.53 -11.35 0.97
C LEU A 17 13.05 -9.91 0.79
N VAL A 18 13.42 -9.03 1.70
CA VAL A 18 13.33 -7.58 1.53
C VAL A 18 14.49 -7.23 0.61
N VAL A 19 14.22 -7.08 -0.68
CA VAL A 19 15.17 -6.54 -1.64
C VAL A 19 15.43 -5.09 -1.23
N LEU A 20 16.53 -4.87 -0.53
CA LEU A 20 17.09 -3.54 -0.27
C LEU A 20 17.60 -2.99 -1.60
N PHE A 21 16.84 -2.11 -2.21
CA PHE A 21 17.26 -1.34 -3.37
C PHE A 21 18.30 -0.31 -2.93
N THR A 22 19.55 -0.55 -3.24
CA THR A 22 20.58 0.48 -3.26
C THR A 22 20.40 1.29 -4.54
N MET A 23 19.95 2.53 -4.39
CA MET A 23 19.81 3.46 -5.51
C MET A 23 21.18 3.83 -6.09
N SER A 24 21.33 3.69 -7.41
CA SER A 24 22.46 4.22 -8.16
C SER A 24 22.40 5.76 -8.16
N PRO A 25 23.54 6.47 -7.95
CA PRO A 25 23.56 7.94 -7.89
C PRO A 25 23.20 8.65 -9.19
N SER A 26 23.18 7.94 -10.30
CA SER A 26 22.94 8.54 -11.64
C SER A 26 21.47 8.92 -11.94
N SER A 27 20.51 8.43 -11.18
CA SER A 27 19.08 8.81 -11.36
C SER A 27 18.69 10.15 -10.72
N TRP A 28 19.60 10.77 -9.95
CA TRP A 28 19.35 12.03 -9.24
C TRP A 28 19.43 13.29 -10.11
N LEU A 29 20.09 13.23 -11.27
CA LEU A 29 20.33 14.42 -12.11
C LEU A 29 19.14 14.79 -13.01
N ALA A 30 18.17 13.91 -13.21
CA ALA A 30 16.99 14.19 -14.04
C ALA A 30 15.89 15.00 -13.32
N ALA A 31 15.96 15.13 -11.99
CA ALA A 31 14.91 15.77 -11.18
C ALA A 31 15.11 17.28 -10.95
N GLN A 32 16.14 17.91 -11.56
CA GLN A 32 16.50 19.30 -11.22
C GLN A 32 15.74 20.38 -11.98
N ASN A 33 14.93 20.05 -12.97
CA ASN A 33 14.08 21.05 -13.64
C ASN A 33 12.61 20.70 -13.35
N PRO A 34 11.87 21.58 -12.65
CA PRO A 34 10.44 21.38 -12.52
C PRO A 34 9.81 21.34 -13.93
N PRO A 35 8.91 20.40 -14.21
CA PRO A 35 8.26 20.32 -15.51
C PRO A 35 7.58 21.64 -15.84
N ILE A 36 7.76 22.11 -17.07
CA ILE A 36 7.12 23.33 -17.58
C ILE A 36 5.61 23.16 -17.41
N GLU A 37 4.94 24.13 -16.76
CA GLU A 37 3.50 24.10 -16.62
C GLU A 37 2.84 24.21 -17.99
N ASN A 38 2.25 23.13 -18.44
CA ASN A 38 1.26 23.13 -19.50
C ASN A 38 -0.12 22.84 -18.89
N GLU A 39 -1.19 23.15 -19.60
CA GLU A 39 -2.57 22.98 -19.11
C GLU A 39 -2.84 21.50 -18.68
N GLU A 40 -2.16 20.55 -19.26
CA GLU A 40 -2.28 19.14 -18.94
C GLU A 40 -1.58 18.77 -17.61
N SER A 41 -0.44 19.39 -17.32
CA SER A 41 0.29 19.17 -16.06
C SER A 41 -0.46 19.72 -14.83
N THR A 42 -1.28 20.75 -15.02
CA THR A 42 -2.10 21.30 -13.93
C THR A 42 -3.28 20.40 -13.54
N LYS A 43 -3.68 19.50 -14.45
CA LYS A 43 -4.81 18.55 -14.27
C LYS A 43 -4.36 17.16 -13.85
N ASN A 44 -3.07 16.96 -13.52
CA ASN A 44 -2.51 15.69 -13.10
C ASN A 44 -1.99 15.73 -11.66
N ALA A 45 -2.60 14.97 -10.76
CA ALA A 45 -2.22 14.89 -9.34
C ALA A 45 -0.75 14.45 -9.15
N ALA A 46 -0.24 13.54 -9.98
CA ALA A 46 1.15 13.06 -9.89
C ALA A 46 2.17 14.20 -9.97
N VAL A 47 1.96 15.18 -10.87
CA VAL A 47 2.84 16.34 -11.02
C VAL A 47 2.87 17.17 -9.74
N LYS A 48 1.71 17.35 -9.09
CA LYS A 48 1.61 18.10 -7.84
C LYS A 48 2.32 17.39 -6.69
N TYR A 49 2.18 16.07 -6.59
CA TYR A 49 2.90 15.31 -5.57
C TYR A 49 4.42 15.34 -5.76
N LEU A 50 4.92 15.29 -6.99
CA LEU A 50 6.36 15.40 -7.26
C LEU A 50 6.90 16.81 -6.94
N ARG A 51 6.12 17.86 -7.18
CA ARG A 51 6.47 19.23 -6.76
C ARG A 51 6.46 19.37 -5.24
N ALA A 52 5.45 18.84 -4.59
CA ALA A 52 5.36 18.82 -3.13
C ALA A 52 6.58 18.12 -2.51
N GLU A 53 7.00 16.99 -3.05
CA GLU A 53 8.19 16.27 -2.58
C GLU A 53 9.45 17.10 -2.81
N ALA A 54 9.61 17.71 -3.97
CA ALA A 54 10.77 18.57 -4.26
C ALA A 54 10.85 19.76 -3.28
N SER A 55 9.72 20.43 -3.01
CA SER A 55 9.63 21.52 -2.01
C SER A 55 9.98 21.04 -0.60
N LEU A 56 9.45 19.86 -0.20
CA LEU A 56 9.76 19.26 1.11
C LEU A 56 11.26 19.01 1.28
N ARG A 57 11.93 18.47 0.27
CA ARG A 57 13.37 18.19 0.31
C ARG A 57 14.24 19.45 0.31
N GLN A 58 13.76 20.54 -0.27
CA GLN A 58 14.44 21.84 -0.21
C GLN A 58 14.31 22.48 1.17
N SER A 59 13.15 22.33 1.82
CA SER A 59 12.83 23.01 3.08
C SER A 59 13.31 22.24 4.31
N TYR A 60 13.44 20.92 4.22
CA TYR A 60 13.81 20.06 5.34
C TYR A 60 14.67 18.88 4.91
N ALA A 61 15.84 18.74 5.55
CA ALA A 61 16.72 17.61 5.33
C ALA A 61 16.14 16.35 6.01
N LEU A 62 15.24 15.67 5.31
CA LEU A 62 14.70 14.40 5.78
C LEU A 62 15.84 13.40 5.95
N PRO A 63 15.97 12.75 7.13
CA PRO A 63 16.93 11.67 7.28
C PRO A 63 16.66 10.56 6.25
N PRO A 64 17.70 9.89 5.73
CA PRO A 64 17.55 8.87 4.67
C PRO A 64 16.52 7.78 4.96
N ASN A 65 16.17 7.58 6.23
CA ASN A 65 15.21 6.57 6.69
C ASN A 65 13.88 7.15 7.20
N ALA A 66 13.61 8.45 7.05
CA ALA A 66 12.36 9.08 7.52
C ALA A 66 11.13 8.35 6.96
N ALA A 67 11.19 8.01 5.68
CA ALA A 67 10.15 7.24 5.02
C ALA A 67 10.05 5.77 5.51
N ALA A 68 11.10 5.17 6.07
CA ALA A 68 11.05 3.79 6.51
C ALA A 68 10.16 3.58 7.75
N ASN A 69 10.01 4.61 8.58
CA ASN A 69 9.33 4.55 9.88
C ASN A 69 7.98 5.26 9.88
N LEU A 70 7.28 5.34 8.73
CA LEU A 70 6.01 6.06 8.61
C LEU A 70 5.00 5.66 9.71
N GLN A 71 4.78 4.38 9.90
CA GLN A 71 3.82 3.90 10.90
C GLN A 71 4.29 4.27 12.31
N THR A 72 5.57 4.11 12.58
CA THR A 72 6.16 4.52 13.86
C THR A 72 6.00 6.01 14.08
N ALA A 73 6.26 6.86 13.08
CA ALA A 73 6.10 8.31 13.19
C ALA A 73 4.64 8.73 13.47
N LEU A 74 3.65 8.00 12.89
CA LEU A 74 2.23 8.27 13.12
C LEU A 74 1.70 7.73 14.47
N GLU A 75 2.42 6.82 15.12
CA GLU A 75 2.03 6.20 16.39
C GLU A 75 2.84 6.70 17.59
N SER A 76 4.06 7.19 17.35
CA SER A 76 4.94 7.76 18.38
C SER A 76 4.33 9.00 19.03
N PRO A 77 4.65 9.32 20.29
CA PRO A 77 4.30 10.62 20.87
C PRO A 77 4.80 11.77 19.99
N LEU A 78 3.98 12.81 19.83
CA LEU A 78 4.38 14.04 19.12
C LEU A 78 5.43 14.79 19.93
N ASP A 79 6.45 15.31 19.26
CA ASP A 79 7.52 16.10 19.86
C ASP A 79 7.81 17.40 19.10
N GLY A 80 8.82 18.16 19.55
CA GLY A 80 9.19 19.45 18.94
C GLY A 80 9.81 19.30 17.54
N GLU A 81 10.34 18.13 17.17
CA GLU A 81 10.85 17.89 15.81
C GLU A 81 9.70 17.68 14.84
N ASP A 82 8.60 17.07 15.27
CA ASP A 82 7.36 16.98 14.47
C ASP A 82 6.81 18.37 14.14
N GLU A 83 6.82 19.30 15.09
CA GLU A 83 6.38 20.67 14.89
C GLU A 83 7.29 21.41 13.90
N LYS A 84 8.60 21.26 14.01
CA LYS A 84 9.57 21.86 13.08
C LYS A 84 9.43 21.28 11.67
N LEU A 85 9.28 19.95 11.56
CA LEU A 85 9.06 19.29 10.28
C LEU A 85 7.82 19.84 9.58
N VAL A 86 6.69 19.92 10.30
CA VAL A 86 5.43 20.41 9.74
C VAL A 86 5.54 21.88 9.35
N ALA A 87 6.18 22.73 10.15
CA ALA A 87 6.41 24.14 9.84
C ALA A 87 7.29 24.30 8.58
N ALA A 88 8.33 23.50 8.43
CA ALA A 88 9.17 23.52 7.24
C ALA A 88 8.47 22.99 5.98
N ALA A 89 7.48 22.10 6.14
CA ALA A 89 6.76 21.46 5.06
C ALA A 89 5.50 22.22 4.58
N ASP A 90 5.22 23.40 5.07
CA ASP A 90 3.93 24.08 4.83
C ASP A 90 3.66 24.32 3.35
N GLU A 91 4.64 24.80 2.58
CA GLU A 91 4.53 24.97 1.13
C GLU A 91 4.32 23.64 0.40
N ALA A 92 5.07 22.61 0.78
CA ALA A 92 4.92 21.27 0.22
C ALA A 92 3.52 20.70 0.47
N LEU A 93 2.96 20.96 1.65
CA LEU A 93 1.63 20.50 2.01
C LEU A 93 0.52 21.26 1.27
N VAL A 94 0.73 22.51 0.86
CA VAL A 94 -0.20 23.22 -0.05
C VAL A 94 -0.28 22.52 -1.41
N GLU A 95 0.86 22.25 -2.04
CA GLU A 95 0.91 21.51 -3.31
C GLU A 95 0.37 20.07 -3.16
N PHE A 96 0.63 19.42 -2.03
CA PHE A 96 0.08 18.09 -1.72
C PHE A 96 -1.45 18.09 -1.69
N HIS A 97 -2.07 19.05 -1.00
CA HIS A 97 -3.53 19.21 -0.96
C HIS A 97 -4.11 19.52 -2.33
N HIS A 98 -3.41 20.35 -3.10
CA HIS A 98 -3.82 20.60 -4.49
C HIS A 98 -3.82 19.30 -5.31
N GLY A 99 -2.74 18.49 -5.22
CA GLY A 99 -2.70 17.17 -5.84
C GLY A 99 -3.85 16.26 -5.40
N ALA A 100 -4.15 16.21 -4.12
CA ALA A 100 -5.22 15.39 -3.55
C ALA A 100 -6.63 15.79 -4.06
N SER A 101 -6.84 17.05 -4.43
CA SER A 101 -8.11 17.56 -4.98
C SER A 101 -8.33 17.23 -6.46
N ILE A 102 -7.29 16.85 -7.19
CA ILE A 102 -7.35 16.51 -8.62
C ILE A 102 -7.77 15.03 -8.74
N LYS A 103 -8.82 14.77 -9.52
CA LYS A 103 -9.33 13.39 -9.71
C LYS A 103 -8.41 12.51 -10.57
N ARG A 104 -7.76 13.10 -11.57
CA ARG A 104 -6.85 12.38 -12.49
C ARG A 104 -5.47 12.28 -11.85
N CYS A 105 -4.94 11.08 -11.78
CA CYS A 105 -3.55 10.83 -11.45
C CYS A 105 -2.95 9.91 -12.50
N ASP A 106 -1.86 10.35 -13.12
CA ASP A 106 -1.13 9.62 -14.14
C ASP A 106 0.37 9.77 -13.83
N TRP A 107 0.98 8.69 -13.40
CA TRP A 107 2.40 8.64 -13.04
C TRP A 107 3.31 8.54 -14.26
N ALA A 108 2.75 8.60 -15.48
CA ALA A 108 3.47 8.44 -16.74
C ALA A 108 4.35 7.16 -16.78
N MET A 109 3.89 6.10 -16.08
CA MET A 109 4.55 4.81 -16.15
C MET A 109 4.27 4.19 -17.50
N SER A 110 5.31 4.05 -18.32
CA SER A 110 5.16 3.36 -19.60
C SER A 110 5.27 1.85 -19.39
N ALA A 111 4.57 1.12 -20.27
CA ALA A 111 4.71 -0.33 -20.34
C ALA A 111 6.13 -0.78 -20.69
N GLU A 112 6.90 0.10 -21.34
CA GLU A 112 8.28 -0.13 -21.77
C GLU A 112 9.27 0.00 -20.60
N ASP A 113 8.90 0.76 -19.57
CA ASP A 113 9.76 0.94 -18.38
C ASP A 113 9.81 -0.29 -17.48
N GLY A 114 8.89 -1.23 -17.67
CA GLY A 114 8.77 -2.47 -16.88
C GLY A 114 8.39 -2.28 -15.41
N PRO A 115 8.08 -3.38 -14.68
CA PRO A 115 7.68 -3.32 -13.26
C PRO A 115 8.81 -2.88 -12.32
N LEU A 116 10.03 -2.76 -12.82
CA LEU A 116 11.18 -2.21 -12.10
C LEU A 116 11.40 -0.73 -12.37
N ALA A 117 10.58 -0.13 -13.23
CA ALA A 117 10.61 1.30 -13.51
C ALA A 117 10.59 2.13 -12.23
N ASN A 118 11.10 3.33 -12.37
CA ASN A 118 11.31 4.31 -11.33
C ASN A 118 10.25 4.28 -10.21
N THR A 119 10.62 3.79 -9.02
CA THR A 119 9.75 3.70 -7.84
C THR A 119 9.84 4.94 -6.94
N ALA A 120 10.51 6.00 -7.40
CA ALA A 120 10.76 7.22 -6.62
C ALA A 120 9.43 7.87 -6.17
N HIS A 121 8.40 7.84 -7.02
CA HIS A 121 7.07 8.36 -6.68
C HIS A 121 6.45 7.68 -5.44
N ARG A 122 6.76 6.41 -5.17
CA ARG A 122 6.30 5.71 -3.96
C ARG A 122 6.92 6.30 -2.71
N GLY A 123 8.23 6.62 -2.77
CA GLY A 123 8.94 7.29 -1.69
C GLY A 123 8.37 8.67 -1.44
N ALA A 124 8.17 9.45 -2.50
CA ALA A 124 7.60 10.79 -2.46
C ALA A 124 6.21 10.81 -1.79
N VAL A 125 5.29 9.98 -2.26
CA VAL A 125 3.93 9.90 -1.67
C VAL A 125 3.98 9.44 -0.21
N LYS A 126 4.84 8.47 0.14
CA LYS A 126 5.00 8.01 1.51
C LYS A 126 5.42 9.12 2.45
N GLU A 127 6.43 9.90 2.07
CA GLU A 127 6.95 11.00 2.88
C GLU A 127 5.86 12.07 3.07
N LEU A 128 5.18 12.47 2.00
CA LEU A 128 4.11 13.46 2.06
C LEU A 128 2.92 13.01 2.91
N VAL A 129 2.49 11.77 2.78
CA VAL A 129 1.43 11.17 3.61
C VAL A 129 1.84 11.14 5.08
N ALA A 130 3.12 10.84 5.39
CA ALA A 130 3.63 10.87 6.76
C ALA A 130 3.54 12.28 7.35
N VAL A 131 4.05 13.28 6.62
CA VAL A 131 4.05 14.67 7.08
C VAL A 131 2.62 15.21 7.23
N ALA A 132 1.72 14.92 6.27
CA ALA A 132 0.30 15.26 6.38
C ALA A 132 -0.36 14.60 7.59
N GLY A 133 -0.07 13.32 7.85
CA GLY A 133 -0.56 12.60 9.01
C GLY A 133 -0.06 13.15 10.34
N ILE A 134 1.22 13.57 10.42
CA ILE A 134 1.78 14.26 11.59
C ILE A 134 1.08 15.61 11.79
N ARG A 135 0.90 16.40 10.70
CA ARG A 135 0.17 17.69 10.78
C ARG A 135 -1.28 17.49 11.23
N ALA A 136 -1.96 16.45 10.75
CA ALA A 136 -3.30 16.10 11.22
C ALA A 136 -3.33 15.83 12.73
N ARG A 137 -2.35 15.11 13.26
CA ARG A 137 -2.23 14.82 14.70
C ARG A 137 -2.01 16.09 15.52
N LEU A 138 -1.12 16.99 15.06
CA LEU A 138 -0.90 18.29 15.69
C LEU A 138 -2.20 19.11 15.68
N ARG A 139 -2.88 19.21 14.55
CA ARG A 139 -4.17 19.91 14.40
C ARG A 139 -5.26 19.32 15.28
N PHE A 140 -5.35 18.00 15.39
CA PHE A 140 -6.24 17.35 16.35
C PHE A 140 -5.88 17.71 17.79
N ARG A 141 -4.60 17.71 18.16
CA ARG A 141 -4.15 18.12 19.50
C ARG A 141 -4.59 19.55 19.80
N ASP A 142 -4.38 20.45 18.88
CA ASP A 142 -4.61 21.90 19.03
C ASP A 142 -6.08 22.31 18.80
N GLY A 143 -6.97 21.38 18.49
CA GLY A 143 -8.41 21.62 18.32
C GLY A 143 -8.83 22.09 16.92
N ASN A 144 -7.90 22.19 15.97
CA ASN A 144 -8.24 22.48 14.57
C ASN A 144 -8.75 21.22 13.86
N ILE A 145 -9.96 20.80 14.22
CA ILE A 145 -10.57 19.56 13.70
C ILE A 145 -10.79 19.60 12.18
N PRO A 146 -11.35 20.69 11.57
CA PRO A 146 -11.52 20.73 10.12
C PRO A 146 -10.20 20.56 9.37
N GLY A 147 -9.17 21.32 9.73
CA GLY A 147 -7.87 21.18 9.09
C GLY A 147 -7.22 19.81 9.27
N ALA A 148 -7.45 19.15 10.40
CA ALA A 148 -7.00 17.77 10.62
C ALA A 148 -7.72 16.76 9.70
N MET A 149 -9.03 16.94 9.51
CA MET A 149 -9.81 16.09 8.59
C MET A 149 -9.36 16.28 7.14
N ASP A 150 -9.08 17.52 6.73
CA ASP A 150 -8.56 17.84 5.40
C ASP A 150 -7.23 17.14 5.15
N ASP A 151 -6.29 17.17 6.09
CA ASP A 151 -5.00 16.46 5.98
C ASP A 151 -5.18 14.96 5.84
N VAL A 152 -6.07 14.37 6.65
CA VAL A 152 -6.37 12.92 6.59
C VAL A 152 -6.97 12.55 5.24
N LEU A 153 -7.97 13.30 4.75
CA LEU A 153 -8.61 13.02 3.47
C LEU A 153 -7.63 13.21 2.30
N ALA A 154 -6.78 14.23 2.34
CA ALA A 154 -5.73 14.44 1.34
C ALA A 154 -4.72 13.28 1.34
N ALA A 155 -4.32 12.80 2.51
CA ALA A 155 -3.41 11.66 2.64
C ALA A 155 -4.04 10.35 2.11
N MET A 156 -5.33 10.11 2.37
CA MET A 156 -6.07 8.98 1.80
C MET A 156 -6.19 9.08 0.27
N ALA A 157 -6.47 10.28 -0.26
CA ALA A 157 -6.54 10.51 -1.70
C ALA A 157 -5.18 10.24 -2.37
N ALA A 158 -4.08 10.73 -1.79
CA ALA A 158 -2.73 10.50 -2.29
C ALA A 158 -2.35 8.99 -2.26
N ALA A 159 -2.71 8.27 -1.20
CA ALA A 159 -2.53 6.83 -1.13
C ALA A 159 -3.28 6.11 -2.28
N ARG A 160 -4.52 6.48 -2.55
CA ARG A 160 -5.31 5.90 -3.66
C ARG A 160 -4.76 6.28 -5.02
N HIS A 161 -4.28 7.51 -5.20
CA HIS A 161 -3.58 7.94 -6.42
C HIS A 161 -2.29 7.15 -6.67
N LEU A 162 -1.57 6.76 -5.59
CA LEU A 162 -0.40 5.91 -5.74
C LEU A 162 -0.74 4.55 -6.35
N SER A 163 -1.91 3.98 -6.04
CA SER A 163 -2.30 2.65 -6.52
C SER A 163 -2.57 2.59 -8.03
N VAL A 164 -2.77 3.73 -8.70
CA VAL A 164 -3.14 3.75 -10.13
C VAL A 164 -1.95 3.58 -11.09
N ASP A 165 -0.71 3.46 -10.58
CA ASP A 165 0.45 3.13 -11.41
C ASP A 165 0.40 1.70 -11.99
N GLY A 166 -0.59 0.91 -11.59
CA GLY A 166 -0.85 -0.43 -12.10
C GLY A 166 0.03 -1.53 -11.52
N SER A 167 0.96 -1.23 -10.61
CA SER A 167 1.81 -2.26 -10.02
C SER A 167 1.21 -2.85 -8.73
N LEU A 168 1.36 -4.16 -8.54
CA LEU A 168 0.98 -4.85 -7.30
C LEU A 168 1.63 -4.20 -6.05
N ALA A 169 2.89 -3.78 -6.19
CA ALA A 169 3.61 -3.17 -5.09
C ALA A 169 3.02 -1.82 -4.67
N SER A 170 2.64 -0.97 -5.62
CA SER A 170 2.03 0.33 -5.32
C SER A 170 0.65 0.19 -4.72
N VAL A 171 -0.15 -0.77 -5.18
CA VAL A 171 -1.47 -1.05 -4.57
C VAL A 171 -1.32 -1.49 -3.11
N LEU A 172 -0.42 -2.45 -2.82
CA LEU A 172 -0.15 -2.89 -1.44
C LEU A 172 0.40 -1.76 -0.56
N PHE A 173 1.21 -0.90 -1.16
CA PHE A 173 1.78 0.24 -0.46
C PHE A 173 0.71 1.28 -0.13
N ALA A 174 -0.19 1.55 -1.08
CA ALA A 174 -1.35 2.42 -0.90
C ALA A 174 -2.24 1.95 0.26
N TYR A 175 -2.51 0.65 0.35
CA TYR A 175 -3.28 0.07 1.46
C TYR A 175 -2.63 0.33 2.82
N LYS A 176 -1.31 0.17 2.92
CA LYS A 176 -0.58 0.47 4.16
C LYS A 176 -0.65 1.95 4.54
N LEU A 177 -0.51 2.84 3.57
CA LEU A 177 -0.61 4.28 3.79
C LEU A 177 -2.01 4.67 4.26
N GLU A 178 -3.05 4.20 3.57
CA GLU A 178 -4.44 4.50 3.93
C GLU A 178 -4.77 3.97 5.33
N ASN A 179 -4.35 2.75 5.69
CA ASN A 179 -4.53 2.17 7.02
C ASN A 179 -3.84 3.00 8.12
N SER A 180 -2.63 3.48 7.88
CA SER A 180 -1.91 4.30 8.86
C SER A 180 -2.65 5.61 9.15
N VAL A 181 -3.16 6.26 8.11
CA VAL A 181 -3.92 7.52 8.23
C VAL A 181 -5.31 7.28 8.84
N THR A 182 -5.98 6.18 8.47
CA THR A 182 -7.23 5.75 9.11
C THR A 182 -7.06 5.61 10.62
N GLY A 183 -5.91 5.10 11.09
CA GLY A 183 -5.58 5.03 12.52
C GLY A 183 -5.51 6.41 13.20
N VAL A 184 -4.99 7.44 12.52
CA VAL A 184 -5.00 8.82 13.04
C VAL A 184 -6.42 9.33 13.23
N LEU A 185 -7.28 9.12 12.23
CA LEU A 185 -8.68 9.53 12.27
C LEU A 185 -9.47 8.79 13.35
N ALA A 186 -9.34 7.45 13.42
CA ALA A 186 -10.05 6.59 14.35
C ALA A 186 -9.87 7.03 15.81
N ARG A 187 -8.64 7.38 16.20
CA ARG A 187 -8.32 7.87 17.55
C ARG A 187 -8.98 9.21 17.91
N ASN A 188 -9.51 9.94 16.93
CA ASN A 188 -10.09 11.27 17.13
C ASN A 188 -11.59 11.34 16.81
N LEU A 189 -12.21 10.26 16.33
CA LEU A 189 -13.62 10.26 15.90
C LEU A 189 -14.60 10.71 17.02
N LEU A 190 -14.34 10.39 18.29
CA LEU A 190 -15.18 10.85 19.40
C LEU A 190 -15.21 12.37 19.59
N ARG A 191 -14.19 13.07 19.07
CA ARG A 191 -14.08 14.53 19.18
C ARG A 191 -14.88 15.28 18.11
N LEU A 192 -15.34 14.57 17.08
CA LEU A 192 -16.06 15.16 15.96
C LEU A 192 -17.51 15.42 16.35
N SER A 193 -17.99 16.63 16.05
CA SER A 193 -19.41 16.98 16.12
C SER A 193 -20.21 16.26 15.03
N PRO A 194 -21.54 16.17 15.14
CA PRO A 194 -22.38 15.61 14.07
C PRO A 194 -22.17 16.28 12.71
N ALA A 195 -21.99 17.59 12.64
CA ALA A 195 -21.71 18.31 11.40
C ALA A 195 -20.36 17.86 10.79
N GLN A 196 -19.31 17.79 11.60
CA GLN A 196 -18.00 17.30 11.16
C GLN A 196 -18.01 15.83 10.74
N LEU A 197 -18.81 14.98 11.36
CA LEU A 197 -19.03 13.60 10.93
C LEU A 197 -19.72 13.53 9.56
N GLN A 198 -20.68 14.42 9.27
CA GLN A 198 -21.31 14.52 7.95
C GLN A 198 -20.32 14.99 6.87
N GLU A 199 -19.50 15.98 7.18
CA GLU A 199 -18.41 16.44 6.31
C GLU A 199 -17.40 15.31 6.03
N LEU A 200 -17.01 14.57 7.07
CA LEU A 200 -16.14 13.41 6.94
C LEU A 200 -16.75 12.33 6.07
N ALA A 201 -18.03 11.99 6.28
CA ALA A 201 -18.75 11.01 5.45
C ALA A 201 -18.76 11.42 3.98
N SER A 202 -19.04 12.70 3.70
CA SER A 202 -19.00 13.28 2.36
C SER A 202 -17.59 13.20 1.76
N GLY A 203 -16.55 13.58 2.53
CA GLY A 203 -15.16 13.51 2.12
C GLY A 203 -14.71 12.10 1.78
N LEU A 204 -15.04 11.11 2.64
CA LEU A 204 -14.71 9.69 2.40
C LEU A 204 -15.36 9.14 1.12
N ASN A 205 -16.61 9.55 0.84
CA ASN A 205 -17.31 9.18 -0.39
C ASN A 205 -16.76 9.90 -1.64
N GLY A 206 -16.16 11.07 -1.47
CA GLY A 206 -15.53 11.85 -2.54
C GLY A 206 -14.11 11.42 -2.92
N LEU A 207 -13.51 10.53 -2.15
CA LEU A 207 -12.14 10.05 -2.40
C LEU A 207 -12.02 9.33 -3.76
N PRO A 208 -10.85 9.40 -4.43
CA PRO A 208 -10.59 8.61 -5.63
C PRO A 208 -10.83 7.10 -5.35
N SER A 209 -11.26 6.35 -6.38
CA SER A 209 -11.49 4.91 -6.21
C SER A 209 -10.20 4.13 -5.94
N GLY A 210 -9.09 4.58 -6.48
CA GLY A 210 -7.83 3.82 -6.47
C GLY A 210 -7.89 2.60 -7.39
N SER A 211 -6.81 1.83 -7.42
CA SER A 211 -6.74 0.56 -8.14
C SER A 211 -6.88 -0.63 -7.20
N SER A 212 -7.37 -1.76 -7.69
CA SER A 212 -7.43 -3.03 -6.97
C SER A 212 -6.21 -3.90 -7.28
N LEU A 213 -5.93 -4.87 -6.41
CA LEU A 213 -4.90 -5.88 -6.70
C LEU A 213 -5.29 -6.76 -7.89
N GLY A 214 -6.58 -7.02 -8.12
CA GLY A 214 -7.06 -7.71 -9.32
C GLY A 214 -6.70 -6.95 -10.60
N THR A 215 -6.95 -5.63 -10.63
CA THR A 215 -6.55 -4.76 -11.76
C THR A 215 -5.02 -4.72 -11.93
N ALA A 216 -4.27 -4.60 -10.83
CA ALA A 216 -2.81 -4.60 -10.88
C ALA A 216 -2.26 -5.95 -11.35
N LEU A 217 -2.92 -7.07 -11.01
CA LEU A 217 -2.55 -8.39 -11.49
C LEU A 217 -2.74 -8.53 -13.01
N GLU A 218 -3.78 -7.91 -13.56
CA GLU A 218 -3.94 -7.82 -15.02
C GLU A 218 -2.81 -7.01 -15.68
N SER A 219 -2.31 -5.97 -15.03
CA SER A 219 -1.18 -5.16 -15.50
C SER A 219 0.16 -5.93 -15.45
N GLU A 220 0.29 -6.98 -14.64
CA GLU A 220 1.46 -7.88 -14.65
C GLU A 220 1.65 -8.61 -16.01
N LYS A 221 0.68 -8.48 -16.93
CA LYS A 221 0.89 -8.85 -18.36
C LYS A 221 2.13 -8.18 -18.96
N LEU A 222 2.49 -6.99 -18.46
CA LEU A 222 3.68 -6.27 -18.89
C LEU A 222 4.98 -7.01 -18.53
N ARG A 223 5.01 -7.71 -17.40
CA ARG A 223 6.16 -8.54 -17.02
C ARG A 223 6.44 -9.66 -18.02
N ARG A 224 5.41 -10.19 -18.68
CA ARG A 224 5.58 -11.10 -19.81
C ARG A 224 6.43 -10.45 -20.92
N ASN A 225 6.12 -9.21 -21.26
CA ASN A 225 6.83 -8.50 -22.32
C ASN A 225 8.30 -8.27 -21.97
N GLU A 226 8.64 -8.03 -20.71
CA GLU A 226 10.04 -7.93 -20.27
C GLU A 226 10.79 -9.25 -20.46
N PHE A 227 10.24 -10.37 -20.00
CA PHE A 227 10.85 -11.66 -20.21
C PHE A 227 10.96 -12.01 -21.70
N PHE A 228 9.97 -11.61 -22.51
CA PHE A 228 10.06 -11.76 -23.96
C PHE A 228 11.15 -10.90 -24.58
N ALA A 229 11.27 -9.63 -24.17
CA ALA A 229 12.32 -8.74 -24.64
C ALA A 229 13.72 -9.29 -24.27
N ILE A 230 13.88 -9.80 -23.04
CA ILE A 230 15.11 -10.49 -22.61
C ILE A 230 15.41 -11.68 -23.54
N ALA A 231 14.40 -12.52 -23.82
CA ALA A 231 14.59 -13.70 -24.68
C ALA A 231 14.86 -13.33 -26.16
N GLN A 232 14.23 -12.27 -26.66
CA GLN A 232 14.43 -11.78 -28.03
C GLN A 232 15.83 -11.19 -28.25
N ASN A 233 16.43 -10.60 -27.23
CA ASN A 233 17.77 -10.03 -27.27
C ASN A 233 18.88 -11.08 -27.11
N ALA A 234 18.54 -12.33 -26.84
CA ALA A 234 19.48 -13.44 -26.73
C ALA A 234 19.38 -14.35 -27.98
N LYS A 235 20.53 -14.82 -28.47
CA LYS A 235 20.64 -15.80 -29.57
C LYS A 235 21.00 -17.19 -29.07
N THR A 236 21.64 -17.25 -27.92
CA THR A 236 22.12 -18.49 -27.31
C THR A 236 21.61 -18.63 -25.87
N ARG A 237 21.72 -19.85 -25.31
CA ARG A 237 21.42 -20.13 -23.91
C ARG A 237 22.24 -19.24 -22.97
N ASP A 238 23.52 -19.07 -23.23
CA ASP A 238 24.42 -18.33 -22.35
C ASP A 238 24.14 -16.81 -22.43
N GLU A 239 23.84 -16.29 -23.62
CA GLU A 239 23.35 -14.91 -23.75
C GLU A 239 22.04 -14.70 -22.99
N LEU A 240 21.10 -15.65 -23.02
CA LEU A 240 19.86 -15.56 -22.22
C LEU A 240 20.15 -15.48 -20.73
N ILE A 241 21.09 -16.28 -20.23
CA ILE A 241 21.50 -16.24 -18.82
C ILE A 241 22.09 -14.87 -18.48
N GLU A 242 23.00 -14.33 -19.30
CA GLU A 242 23.58 -13.02 -19.05
C GLU A 242 22.53 -11.89 -19.11
N GLN A 243 21.59 -11.96 -20.04
CA GLN A 243 20.48 -11.01 -20.13
C GLN A 243 19.58 -11.07 -18.87
N LEU A 244 19.27 -12.26 -18.39
CA LEU A 244 18.49 -12.44 -17.14
C LEU A 244 19.23 -11.86 -15.93
N VAL A 245 20.53 -12.12 -15.81
CA VAL A 245 21.37 -11.59 -14.72
C VAL A 245 21.45 -10.07 -14.79
N HIS A 246 21.60 -9.51 -16.00
CA HIS A 246 21.73 -8.07 -16.20
C HIS A 246 20.43 -7.32 -15.87
N ASN A 247 19.27 -7.85 -16.34
CA ASN A 247 18.02 -7.12 -16.32
C ASN A 247 17.15 -7.44 -15.08
N ILE A 248 17.38 -8.56 -14.37
CA ILE A 248 16.57 -8.94 -13.21
C ILE A 248 17.39 -8.74 -11.93
N PRO A 249 17.10 -7.73 -11.11
CA PRO A 249 17.86 -7.42 -9.90
C PRO A 249 18.04 -8.60 -8.94
N ALA A 250 17.03 -9.45 -8.80
CA ALA A 250 17.08 -10.66 -7.96
C ALA A 250 18.11 -11.69 -8.45
N LEU A 251 18.54 -11.60 -9.70
CA LEU A 251 19.53 -12.50 -10.30
C LEU A 251 20.93 -11.88 -10.43
N GLN A 252 21.10 -10.57 -10.27
CA GLN A 252 22.40 -9.87 -10.43
C GLN A 252 23.48 -10.44 -9.52
N SER A 253 23.14 -10.87 -8.31
CA SER A 253 24.06 -11.51 -7.37
C SER A 253 24.00 -13.04 -7.39
N ASN A 254 23.20 -13.65 -8.26
CA ASN A 254 22.96 -15.10 -8.25
C ASN A 254 22.83 -15.67 -9.67
N ARG A 255 23.96 -15.66 -10.39
CA ARG A 255 24.02 -16.21 -11.76
C ARG A 255 23.65 -17.71 -11.80
N GLU A 256 23.97 -18.47 -10.77
CA GLU A 256 23.62 -19.89 -10.70
C GLU A 256 22.10 -20.12 -10.72
N LEU A 257 21.35 -19.26 -10.07
CA LEU A 257 19.89 -19.32 -10.11
C LEU A 257 19.36 -19.05 -11.54
N ALA A 258 19.95 -18.10 -12.28
CA ALA A 258 19.61 -17.86 -13.67
C ALA A 258 19.86 -19.10 -14.55
N VAL A 259 21.02 -19.78 -14.34
CA VAL A 259 21.31 -21.07 -15.00
C VAL A 259 20.23 -22.12 -14.69
N GLN A 260 19.91 -22.30 -13.41
CA GLN A 260 18.89 -23.27 -12.98
C GLN A 260 17.51 -22.97 -13.59
N ILE A 261 17.14 -21.70 -13.74
CA ILE A 261 15.87 -21.30 -14.37
C ILE A 261 15.88 -21.67 -15.86
N VAL A 262 16.93 -21.30 -16.59
CA VAL A 262 17.02 -21.59 -18.03
C VAL A 262 17.06 -23.09 -18.30
N ASP A 263 17.88 -23.84 -17.55
CA ASP A 263 17.99 -25.30 -17.69
C ASP A 263 16.69 -26.01 -17.33
N GLY A 264 16.02 -25.57 -16.26
CA GLY A 264 14.71 -26.09 -15.88
C GLY A 264 13.60 -25.78 -16.89
N CYS A 265 13.78 -24.77 -17.75
CA CYS A 265 12.93 -24.51 -18.92
C CYS A 265 13.36 -25.31 -20.18
N GLY A 266 14.23 -26.29 -20.04
CA GLY A 266 14.75 -27.12 -21.15
C GLY A 266 15.98 -26.57 -21.86
N GLY A 267 16.69 -25.62 -21.27
CA GLY A 267 17.98 -25.10 -21.74
C GLY A 267 17.93 -24.34 -23.07
N THR A 268 16.77 -23.90 -23.53
CA THR A 268 16.57 -23.21 -24.81
C THR A 268 15.73 -21.93 -24.65
N LEU A 269 15.94 -20.96 -25.57
CA LEU A 269 15.11 -19.76 -25.63
C LEU A 269 13.61 -20.09 -25.76
N LYS A 270 13.28 -21.05 -26.64
CA LYS A 270 11.90 -21.49 -26.83
C LYS A 270 11.31 -22.10 -25.56
N GLY A 271 12.07 -22.91 -24.83
CA GLY A 271 11.66 -23.50 -23.56
C GLY A 271 11.40 -22.42 -22.52
N PHE A 272 12.28 -21.43 -22.41
CA PHE A 272 12.10 -20.29 -21.50
C PHE A 272 10.83 -19.50 -21.84
N VAL A 273 10.63 -19.13 -23.11
CA VAL A 273 9.41 -18.45 -23.58
C VAL A 273 8.15 -19.24 -23.22
N ASN A 274 8.14 -20.57 -23.43
CA ASN A 274 7.00 -21.40 -23.04
C ASN A 274 6.73 -21.36 -21.52
N CYS A 275 7.78 -21.35 -20.69
CA CYS A 275 7.62 -21.20 -19.23
C CYS A 275 6.99 -19.85 -18.85
N VAL A 276 7.41 -18.78 -19.51
CA VAL A 276 6.83 -17.45 -19.33
C VAL A 276 5.36 -17.40 -19.75
N ASP A 277 5.01 -18.00 -20.89
CA ASP A 277 3.62 -18.06 -21.36
C ASP A 277 2.70 -18.86 -20.40
N GLN A 278 3.19 -19.94 -19.84
CA GLN A 278 2.45 -20.70 -18.82
C GLN A 278 2.23 -19.88 -17.55
N GLN A 279 3.26 -19.14 -17.08
CA GLN A 279 3.12 -18.22 -15.96
C GLN A 279 2.07 -17.13 -16.25
N HIS A 280 2.13 -16.53 -17.43
CA HIS A 280 1.16 -15.51 -17.84
C HIS A 280 -0.28 -16.05 -17.83
N SER A 281 -0.50 -17.26 -18.34
CA SER A 281 -1.82 -17.90 -18.32
C SER A 281 -2.38 -18.08 -16.92
N LEU A 282 -1.52 -18.39 -15.93
CA LEU A 282 -1.91 -18.41 -14.53
C LEU A 282 -2.34 -17.04 -14.00
N TYR A 283 -1.57 -15.99 -14.31
CA TYR A 283 -1.92 -14.63 -13.88
C TYR A 283 -3.28 -14.20 -14.41
N VAL A 284 -3.58 -14.50 -15.68
CA VAL A 284 -4.91 -14.22 -16.28
C VAL A 284 -6.01 -14.98 -15.55
N SER A 285 -5.78 -16.27 -15.24
CA SER A 285 -6.72 -17.10 -14.48
C SER A 285 -6.95 -16.56 -13.07
N TRP A 286 -5.89 -16.21 -12.37
CA TRP A 286 -5.98 -15.67 -11.00
C TRP A 286 -6.63 -14.29 -10.94
N ALA A 287 -6.36 -13.41 -11.91
CA ALA A 287 -6.98 -12.08 -11.97
C ALA A 287 -8.51 -12.18 -12.00
N THR A 288 -9.07 -13.11 -12.78
CA THR A 288 -10.53 -13.33 -12.85
C THR A 288 -11.12 -13.87 -11.55
N ARG A 289 -10.31 -14.53 -10.71
CA ARG A 289 -10.73 -15.15 -9.44
C ARG A 289 -10.35 -14.32 -8.22
N PHE A 290 -9.67 -13.19 -8.41
CA PHE A 290 -9.20 -12.37 -7.29
C PHE A 290 -10.35 -11.77 -6.47
N ALA A 291 -11.56 -11.69 -7.03
CA ALA A 291 -12.77 -11.28 -6.32
C ALA A 291 -13.33 -12.35 -5.36
N LEU A 292 -12.84 -13.60 -5.40
CA LEU A 292 -13.26 -14.65 -4.48
C LEU A 292 -12.89 -14.30 -3.03
N PRO A 293 -13.62 -14.82 -2.03
CA PRO A 293 -13.17 -14.76 -0.64
C PRO A 293 -11.74 -15.28 -0.49
N PRO A 294 -10.91 -14.69 0.41
CA PRO A 294 -9.49 -15.02 0.53
C PRO A 294 -9.20 -16.52 0.66
N GLU A 295 -9.98 -17.25 1.46
CA GLU A 295 -9.80 -18.69 1.67
C GLU A 295 -10.09 -19.51 0.41
N GLN A 296 -11.08 -19.08 -0.38
CA GLN A 296 -11.41 -19.77 -1.63
C GLN A 296 -10.35 -19.48 -2.70
N PHE A 297 -9.88 -18.24 -2.78
CA PHE A 297 -8.78 -17.87 -3.66
C PHE A 297 -7.52 -18.65 -3.30
N GLU A 298 -7.16 -18.71 -2.01
CA GLU A 298 -5.97 -19.43 -1.54
C GLU A 298 -5.99 -20.91 -1.90
N LYS A 299 -7.13 -21.59 -1.71
CA LYS A 299 -7.28 -22.99 -2.09
C LYS A 299 -7.04 -23.21 -3.58
N THR A 300 -7.65 -22.38 -4.42
CA THR A 300 -7.51 -22.48 -5.88
C THR A 300 -6.08 -22.18 -6.32
N TYR A 301 -5.52 -21.07 -5.80
CA TYR A 301 -4.15 -20.68 -6.07
C TYR A 301 -3.17 -21.79 -5.73
N LYS A 302 -3.29 -22.37 -4.53
CA LYS A 302 -2.36 -23.39 -4.04
C LYS A 302 -2.33 -24.61 -4.95
N VAL A 303 -3.47 -25.09 -5.40
CA VAL A 303 -3.54 -26.25 -6.30
C VAL A 303 -2.82 -25.97 -7.62
N GLU A 304 -3.14 -24.84 -8.26
CA GLU A 304 -2.58 -24.48 -9.57
C GLU A 304 -1.08 -24.14 -9.47
N PHE A 305 -0.69 -23.41 -8.42
CA PHE A 305 0.71 -23.04 -8.18
C PHE A 305 1.56 -24.26 -7.85
N ASP A 306 1.12 -25.14 -6.92
CA ASP A 306 1.86 -26.33 -6.49
C ASP A 306 2.07 -27.30 -7.65
N GLU A 307 1.11 -27.40 -8.56
CA GLU A 307 1.21 -28.26 -9.74
C GLU A 307 2.23 -27.69 -10.75
N LEU A 308 2.07 -26.44 -11.17
CA LEU A 308 2.91 -25.88 -12.22
C LEU A 308 4.32 -25.53 -11.74
N SER A 309 4.50 -25.13 -10.49
CA SER A 309 5.82 -24.80 -9.92
C SER A 309 6.79 -25.99 -9.85
N LYS A 310 6.28 -27.23 -9.92
CA LYS A 310 7.12 -28.45 -9.99
C LYS A 310 7.91 -28.52 -11.29
N THR A 311 7.30 -28.11 -12.39
CA THR A 311 7.86 -28.26 -13.74
C THR A 311 8.27 -26.91 -14.37
N ASN A 312 7.80 -25.80 -13.83
CA ASN A 312 8.06 -24.47 -14.37
C ASN A 312 8.86 -23.62 -13.36
N PRO A 313 10.17 -23.45 -13.57
CA PRO A 313 11.03 -22.65 -12.66
C PRO A 313 10.71 -21.16 -12.68
N VAL A 314 10.17 -20.62 -13.78
CA VAL A 314 9.72 -19.21 -13.86
C VAL A 314 8.56 -18.97 -12.90
N VAL A 315 7.58 -19.88 -12.88
CA VAL A 315 6.46 -19.84 -11.91
C VAL A 315 6.98 -19.95 -10.49
N ARG A 316 7.83 -20.91 -10.21
CA ARG A 316 8.37 -21.13 -8.86
C ARG A 316 9.15 -19.94 -8.32
N GLN A 317 9.94 -19.28 -9.19
CA GLN A 317 10.86 -18.22 -8.76
C GLN A 317 10.24 -16.83 -8.77
N PHE A 318 9.38 -16.53 -9.74
CA PHE A 318 8.92 -15.17 -9.99
C PHE A 318 7.43 -14.94 -9.71
N THR A 319 6.72 -15.95 -9.23
CA THR A 319 5.32 -15.74 -8.83
C THR A 319 5.26 -15.32 -7.36
N PRO A 320 4.70 -14.14 -7.06
CA PRO A 320 4.54 -13.68 -5.69
C PRO A 320 3.49 -14.51 -4.94
N ALA A 321 3.50 -14.42 -3.60
CA ALA A 321 2.54 -15.08 -2.74
C ALA A 321 1.16 -14.38 -2.81
N LEU A 322 0.46 -14.50 -3.93
CA LEU A 322 -0.81 -13.83 -4.22
C LEU A 322 -1.90 -14.02 -3.15
N PRO A 323 -2.01 -15.18 -2.44
CA PRO A 323 -2.95 -15.29 -1.34
C PRO A 323 -2.76 -14.23 -0.25
N ARG A 324 -1.51 -13.90 0.10
CA ARG A 324 -1.22 -12.84 1.07
C ARG A 324 -1.71 -11.48 0.58
N PHE A 325 -1.61 -11.23 -0.73
CA PHE A 325 -2.09 -9.99 -1.34
C PHE A 325 -3.62 -9.93 -1.30
N ARG A 326 -4.29 -11.06 -1.59
CA ARG A 326 -5.75 -11.13 -1.48
C ARG A 326 -6.24 -10.91 -0.04
N TRP A 327 -5.53 -11.45 0.96
CA TRP A 327 -5.80 -11.16 2.37
C TRP A 327 -5.59 -9.68 2.71
N ALA A 328 -4.50 -9.05 2.23
CA ALA A 328 -4.23 -7.63 2.44
C ALA A 328 -5.32 -6.73 1.81
N GLU A 329 -5.85 -7.11 0.64
CA GLU A 329 -6.97 -6.40 0.02
C GLU A 329 -8.27 -6.55 0.82
N ALA A 330 -8.55 -7.76 1.32
CA ALA A 330 -9.72 -7.99 2.15
C ALA A 330 -9.63 -7.21 3.49
N ASP A 331 -8.45 -7.17 4.10
CA ASP A 331 -8.20 -6.36 5.31
C ASP A 331 -8.46 -4.88 5.05
N GLU A 332 -7.92 -4.34 3.95
CA GLU A 332 -8.12 -2.93 3.58
C GLU A 332 -9.58 -2.60 3.30
N GLN A 333 -10.28 -3.43 2.52
CA GLN A 333 -11.71 -3.27 2.25
C GLN A 333 -12.53 -3.30 3.53
N THR A 334 -12.19 -4.20 4.45
CA THR A 334 -12.83 -4.33 5.76
C THR A 334 -12.60 -3.09 6.63
N ARG A 335 -11.38 -2.56 6.70
CA ARG A 335 -11.06 -1.34 7.47
C ARG A 335 -11.79 -0.11 6.93
N ARG A 336 -11.87 0.03 5.61
CA ARG A 336 -12.70 1.09 4.97
C ARG A 336 -14.16 0.94 5.35
N GLY A 337 -14.70 -0.27 5.25
CA GLY A 337 -16.09 -0.56 5.65
C GLY A 337 -16.35 -0.27 7.13
N LEU A 338 -15.43 -0.66 8.01
CA LEU A 338 -15.50 -0.35 9.45
C LEU A 338 -15.49 1.15 9.72
N LEU A 339 -14.62 1.92 9.05
CA LEU A 339 -14.57 3.37 9.21
C LEU A 339 -15.89 4.03 8.80
N GLN A 340 -16.43 3.66 7.63
CA GLN A 340 -17.73 4.16 7.16
C GLN A 340 -18.86 3.78 8.11
N ALA A 341 -18.88 2.52 8.56
CA ALA A 341 -19.88 2.03 9.51
C ALA A 341 -19.80 2.75 10.86
N VAL A 342 -18.61 3.02 11.37
CA VAL A 342 -18.41 3.79 12.62
C VAL A 342 -18.95 5.21 12.48
N VAL A 343 -18.68 5.89 11.37
CA VAL A 343 -19.22 7.25 11.12
C VAL A 343 -20.74 7.21 11.06
N ALA A 344 -21.32 6.24 10.37
CA ALA A 344 -22.77 6.07 10.29
C ALA A 344 -23.40 5.77 11.67
N VAL A 345 -22.82 4.85 12.44
CA VAL A 345 -23.29 4.55 13.82
C VAL A 345 -23.22 5.79 14.72
N ARG A 346 -22.18 6.62 14.57
CA ARG A 346 -22.05 7.88 15.31
C ARG A 346 -23.13 8.90 14.96
N LEU A 347 -23.58 8.92 13.69
CA LEU A 347 -24.62 9.83 13.21
C LEU A 347 -26.05 9.33 13.50
N GLU A 348 -26.28 8.06 13.32
CA GLU A 348 -27.64 7.49 13.25
C GLU A 348 -27.92 6.46 14.35
N GLY A 349 -26.88 6.00 15.06
CA GLY A 349 -26.99 4.92 16.04
C GLY A 349 -26.74 3.52 15.42
N PRO A 350 -26.78 2.46 16.25
CA PRO A 350 -26.44 1.10 15.82
C PRO A 350 -27.29 0.55 14.66
N GLN A 351 -28.51 1.06 14.46
CA GLN A 351 -29.38 0.69 13.34
C GLN A 351 -28.80 0.99 11.97
N ALA A 352 -27.84 1.92 11.86
CA ALA A 352 -27.11 2.21 10.62
C ALA A 352 -26.40 0.98 10.05
N LEU A 353 -26.04 0.01 10.89
CA LEU A 353 -25.39 -1.23 10.45
C LEU A 353 -26.25 -2.10 9.54
N ASN A 354 -27.57 -1.88 9.49
CA ASN A 354 -28.45 -2.55 8.53
C ASN A 354 -28.19 -2.11 7.07
N GLN A 355 -27.42 -1.03 6.86
CA GLN A 355 -27.05 -0.51 5.55
C GLN A 355 -25.53 -0.55 5.31
N HIS A 356 -24.74 -0.90 6.34
CA HIS A 356 -23.28 -0.97 6.30
C HIS A 356 -22.81 -2.41 6.54
N PHE A 357 -22.62 -3.14 5.44
CA PHE A 357 -22.23 -4.54 5.50
C PHE A 357 -20.70 -4.71 5.49
N ASP A 358 -20.23 -5.72 6.20
CA ASP A 358 -18.86 -6.19 6.13
C ASP A 358 -18.55 -6.62 4.68
N PRO A 359 -17.53 -6.03 4.02
CA PRO A 359 -17.15 -6.43 2.67
C PRO A 359 -16.74 -7.90 2.57
N TYR A 360 -16.29 -8.51 3.67
CA TYR A 360 -15.81 -9.87 3.71
C TYR A 360 -16.95 -10.91 3.56
N ASP A 361 -18.00 -10.83 4.39
CA ASP A 361 -19.07 -11.84 4.40
C ASP A 361 -20.46 -11.31 4.02
N LYS A 362 -20.55 -10.02 3.67
CA LYS A 362 -21.79 -9.33 3.28
C LYS A 362 -22.87 -9.31 4.38
N LYS A 363 -22.47 -9.40 5.65
CA LYS A 363 -23.35 -9.27 6.82
C LYS A 363 -23.05 -7.98 7.58
N PRO A 364 -23.96 -7.49 8.43
CA PRO A 364 -23.66 -6.38 9.31
C PRO A 364 -22.45 -6.66 10.19
N PHE A 365 -21.63 -5.65 10.45
CA PHE A 365 -20.56 -5.74 11.44
C PHE A 365 -21.13 -6.07 12.83
N THR A 366 -20.37 -6.82 13.63
CA THR A 366 -20.75 -7.09 15.02
C THR A 366 -20.53 -5.83 15.84
N TYR A 367 -21.60 -5.37 16.52
CA TYR A 367 -21.57 -4.21 17.41
C TYR A 367 -21.43 -4.66 18.86
N THR A 368 -20.51 -4.09 19.60
CA THR A 368 -20.33 -4.29 21.05
C THR A 368 -20.25 -2.93 21.71
N ALA A 369 -21.20 -2.65 22.62
CA ALA A 369 -21.12 -1.46 23.47
C ALA A 369 -19.99 -1.63 24.49
N VAL A 370 -19.21 -0.57 24.70
CA VAL A 370 -18.13 -0.49 25.70
C VAL A 370 -18.27 0.82 26.48
N ASP A 371 -17.59 0.94 27.63
CA ASP A 371 -17.66 2.15 28.43
C ASP A 371 -17.28 3.41 27.64
N GLY A 372 -18.23 4.33 27.52
CA GLY A 372 -18.06 5.59 26.82
C GLY A 372 -17.97 5.49 25.30
N GLY A 373 -18.25 4.31 24.69
CA GLY A 373 -18.15 4.13 23.26
C GLY A 373 -18.68 2.79 22.76
N PHE A 374 -18.07 2.31 21.68
CA PHE A 374 -18.43 1.02 21.10
C PHE A 374 -17.28 0.45 20.26
N ARG A 375 -17.39 -0.81 19.92
CA ARG A 375 -16.51 -1.53 19.01
C ARG A 375 -17.31 -2.18 17.89
N LEU A 376 -16.83 -2.05 16.66
CA LEU A 376 -17.30 -2.81 15.52
C LEU A 376 -16.27 -3.86 15.14
N GLU A 377 -16.73 -5.07 14.82
CA GLU A 377 -15.89 -6.18 14.45
C GLU A 377 -16.36 -6.82 13.15
N SER A 378 -15.40 -7.12 12.29
CA SER A 378 -15.56 -7.98 11.13
C SER A 378 -15.42 -9.45 11.53
N ARG A 379 -15.92 -10.35 10.68
CA ARG A 379 -15.58 -11.78 10.76
C ARG A 379 -14.27 -12.13 10.08
N LEU A 380 -13.70 -11.21 9.31
CA LEU A 380 -12.33 -11.35 8.82
C LEU A 380 -11.38 -11.31 10.02
N THR A 381 -10.47 -12.29 10.09
CA THR A 381 -9.49 -12.39 11.18
C THR A 381 -8.06 -12.30 10.66
N ASP A 382 -7.18 -11.66 11.42
CA ASP A 382 -5.73 -11.74 11.24
C ASP A 382 -5.15 -12.55 12.40
N GLY A 383 -4.52 -13.69 12.10
CA GLY A 383 -4.01 -14.59 13.12
C GLY A 383 -5.07 -15.11 14.11
N GLY A 384 -6.35 -15.16 13.70
CA GLY A 384 -7.47 -15.54 14.57
C GLY A 384 -8.07 -14.39 15.38
N ILE A 385 -7.56 -13.17 15.24
CA ILE A 385 -8.09 -11.97 15.90
C ILE A 385 -8.99 -11.22 14.89
N PRO A 386 -10.27 -10.93 15.22
CA PRO A 386 -11.16 -10.19 14.34
C PRO A 386 -10.60 -8.79 14.01
N ILE A 387 -10.68 -8.41 12.75
CA ILE A 387 -10.42 -7.03 12.35
C ILE A 387 -11.50 -6.14 12.98
N SER A 388 -11.08 -5.15 13.74
CA SER A 388 -12.02 -4.33 14.51
C SER A 388 -11.62 -2.86 14.53
N LEU A 389 -12.61 -2.01 14.79
CA LEU A 389 -12.41 -0.59 15.06
C LEU A 389 -13.14 -0.24 16.36
N SER A 390 -12.38 0.21 17.35
CA SER A 390 -12.89 0.61 18.68
C SER A 390 -12.90 2.12 18.80
N ILE A 391 -14.02 2.65 19.23
CA ILE A 391 -14.22 4.08 19.49
C ILE A 391 -14.47 4.21 20.99
N MET A 392 -13.43 4.64 21.72
CA MET A 392 -13.43 4.76 23.17
C MET A 392 -12.81 6.09 23.61
N PRO A 393 -13.21 6.68 24.74
CA PRO A 393 -12.51 7.78 25.34
C PRO A 393 -11.05 7.42 25.59
N ARG A 394 -10.13 8.36 25.41
CA ARG A 394 -8.74 8.15 25.84
C ARG A 394 -8.72 7.93 27.36
N SER A 395 -8.09 6.86 27.80
CA SER A 395 -7.84 6.65 29.23
C SER A 395 -7.04 7.82 29.80
N GLU A 396 -7.29 8.17 31.07
CA GLU A 396 -6.61 9.31 31.72
C GLU A 396 -5.09 9.13 31.81
N GLU A 397 -4.58 7.90 31.78
CA GLU A 397 -3.15 7.58 31.73
C GLU A 397 -2.45 8.12 30.48
N GLN A 398 -3.16 8.27 29.35
CA GLN A 398 -2.61 8.90 28.13
C GLN A 398 -2.65 10.43 28.16
N LYS A 399 -3.35 11.03 29.14
CA LYS A 399 -3.38 12.48 29.34
C LYS A 399 -2.20 12.99 30.18
N ALA A 400 -1.54 12.13 30.91
CA ALA A 400 -0.49 12.47 31.87
C ALA A 400 0.92 12.21 31.29
N ILE A 401 1.24 12.79 30.13
CA ILE A 401 2.64 13.06 29.77
C ILE A 401 2.91 14.48 30.28
N PRO A 402 3.72 14.67 31.34
CA PRO A 402 4.06 16.00 31.83
C PRO A 402 4.78 16.81 30.74
N LYS A 403 4.50 18.11 30.71
CA LYS A 403 5.19 19.10 29.87
C LYS A 403 6.69 19.18 30.19
#